data_f0b698284e0ea12c475e9b5853241270
#
_entry.id   f0b698284e0ea12c475e9b5853241270
#
_cell.length_a   1.000
_cell.length_b   1.000
_cell.length_c   1.000
_cell.angle_alpha   90.00
_cell.angle_beta   90.00
_cell.angle_gamma   90.00
#
_symmetry.space_group_name_H-M   'P 1'
#
loop_
_entity.id
_entity.type
_entity.pdbx_description
1 polymer ?
#
loop_
_entity_poly.entity_id
_entity_poly.type
_entity_poly.pdbx_seq_one_letter_code
_entity_poly.pdbx_strand_id
1 'polypeptide(L)'
;TLANPSALIIVFILACLVIYTFASFKFLKAGIEKKIAQSSKLKDWIKVNAYVSFFLCSLFFINAISILISSDVVLLKFIDEFLEQQPTMPKEITSALILSLLKGVSVFLLFTGIVGLIHIRTSLRLVKQYEYLFE
;
A
#
# COMPACT_ATOMS: atom_id res chain seq x y z
N THR A 1 17.63 10.16 -12.58
CA THR A 1 16.85 9.45 -11.55
C THR A 1 15.53 8.86 -12.07
N LEU A 2 14.89 9.46 -13.09
CA LEU A 2 13.67 8.91 -13.73
C LEU A 2 13.95 7.67 -14.60
N ALA A 3 15.19 7.38 -14.90
CA ALA A 3 15.59 6.22 -15.72
C ALA A 3 15.79 4.93 -14.89
N ASN A 4 15.57 4.94 -13.57
CA ASN A 4 15.69 3.73 -12.75
C ASN A 4 14.38 2.92 -12.85
N PRO A 5 14.42 1.68 -13.42
CA PRO A 5 13.25 0.84 -13.58
C PRO A 5 12.50 0.58 -12.29
N SER A 6 13.22 0.40 -11.17
CA SER A 6 12.62 0.17 -9.85
C SER A 6 11.81 1.37 -9.38
N ALA A 7 12.32 2.60 -9.59
CA ALA A 7 11.59 3.81 -9.26
C ALA A 7 10.30 3.96 -10.09
N LEU A 8 10.37 3.63 -11.39
CA LEU A 8 9.19 3.67 -12.27
C LEU A 8 8.10 2.67 -11.83
N ILE A 9 8.50 1.46 -11.41
CA ILE A 9 7.55 0.45 -10.88
C ILE A 9 6.88 0.97 -9.62
N ILE A 10 7.62 1.56 -8.69
CA ILE A 10 7.05 2.12 -7.45
C ILE A 10 6.06 3.24 -7.77
N VAL A 11 6.43 4.17 -8.66
CA VAL A 11 5.53 5.26 -9.09
C VAL A 11 4.27 4.72 -9.74
N PHE A 12 4.38 3.70 -10.60
CA PHE A 12 3.23 3.03 -11.21
C PHE A 12 2.29 2.42 -10.16
N ILE A 13 2.82 1.67 -9.20
CA ILE A 13 2.03 1.03 -8.15
C ILE A 13 1.31 2.08 -7.28
N LEU A 14 2.01 3.17 -6.91
CA LEU A 14 1.42 4.26 -6.15
C LEU A 14 0.33 4.98 -6.95
N ALA A 15 0.55 5.21 -8.25
CA ALA A 15 -0.48 5.77 -9.14
C ALA A 15 -1.74 4.89 -9.18
N CYS A 16 -1.58 3.56 -9.28
CA CYS A 16 -2.70 2.63 -9.24
C CYS A 16 -3.49 2.74 -7.93
N LEU A 17 -2.81 2.88 -6.79
CA LEU A 17 -3.45 3.06 -5.49
C LEU A 17 -4.26 4.36 -5.41
N VAL A 18 -3.69 5.47 -5.90
CA VAL A 18 -4.38 6.77 -5.96
C VAL A 18 -5.61 6.71 -6.87
N ILE A 19 -5.45 6.14 -8.06
CA ILE A 19 -6.54 5.96 -9.03
C ILE A 19 -7.65 5.10 -8.43
N TYR A 20 -7.30 3.99 -7.80
CA TYR A 20 -8.24 3.10 -7.13
C TYR A 20 -9.04 3.84 -6.05
N THR A 21 -8.35 4.57 -5.18
CA THR A 21 -8.98 5.31 -4.08
C THR A 21 -9.96 6.36 -4.60
N PHE A 22 -9.53 7.14 -5.61
CA PHE A 22 -10.37 8.16 -6.22
C PHE A 22 -11.58 7.55 -6.94
N ALA A 23 -11.38 6.50 -7.74
CA ALA A 23 -12.45 5.83 -8.49
C ALA A 23 -13.47 5.18 -7.55
N SER A 24 -13.01 4.49 -6.50
CA SER A 24 -13.87 3.90 -5.47
C SER A 24 -14.69 4.96 -4.73
N PHE A 25 -14.07 6.07 -4.35
CA PHE A 25 -14.75 7.16 -3.68
C PHE A 25 -15.80 7.82 -4.58
N LYS A 26 -15.46 8.06 -5.85
CA LYS A 26 -16.39 8.59 -6.85
C LYS A 26 -17.60 7.68 -7.04
N PHE A 27 -17.37 6.37 -7.11
CA PHE A 27 -18.45 5.39 -7.23
C PHE A 27 -19.36 5.39 -6.01
N LEU A 28 -18.78 5.43 -4.80
CA LEU A 28 -19.55 5.51 -3.55
C LEU A 28 -20.44 6.77 -3.53
N LYS A 29 -19.84 7.94 -3.76
CA LYS A 29 -20.52 9.24 -3.65
C LYS A 29 -21.53 9.50 -4.76
N ALA A 30 -21.16 9.25 -6.00
CA ALA A 30 -22.02 9.57 -7.15
C ALA A 30 -22.89 8.37 -7.57
N GLY A 31 -22.33 7.16 -7.57
CA GLY A 31 -23.06 5.96 -7.95
C GLY A 31 -24.05 5.54 -6.88
N ILE A 32 -23.56 5.15 -5.69
CA ILE A 32 -24.38 4.53 -4.65
C ILE A 32 -25.24 5.56 -3.91
N GLU A 33 -24.64 6.63 -3.37
CA GLU A 33 -25.37 7.61 -2.55
C GLU A 33 -26.37 8.42 -3.39
N LYS A 34 -25.97 8.89 -4.58
CA LYS A 34 -26.84 9.71 -5.46
C LYS A 34 -27.62 8.90 -6.47
N LYS A 35 -27.39 7.59 -6.58
CA LYS A 35 -28.01 6.68 -7.55
C LYS A 35 -27.87 7.13 -9.01
N ILE A 36 -26.74 7.74 -9.34
CA ILE A 36 -26.44 8.20 -10.69
C ILE A 36 -25.70 7.08 -11.44
N ALA A 37 -26.17 6.76 -12.65
CA ALA A 37 -25.48 5.82 -13.53
C ALA A 37 -24.02 6.21 -13.76
N GLN A 38 -23.14 5.23 -13.75
CA GLN A 38 -21.69 5.39 -13.91
C GLN A 38 -21.22 4.69 -15.17
N SER A 39 -20.15 5.19 -15.78
CA SER A 39 -19.60 4.55 -16.98
C SER A 39 -18.98 3.19 -16.68
N SER A 40 -19.10 2.25 -17.61
CA SER A 40 -18.42 0.94 -17.54
C SER A 40 -16.90 1.08 -17.36
N LYS A 41 -16.29 2.13 -17.93
CA LYS A 41 -14.87 2.45 -17.72
C LYS A 41 -14.50 2.67 -16.26
N LEU A 42 -15.38 3.30 -15.48
CA LEU A 42 -15.14 3.51 -14.05
C LEU A 42 -15.08 2.17 -13.29
N LYS A 43 -15.96 1.23 -13.65
CA LYS A 43 -15.95 -0.15 -13.11
C LYS A 43 -14.63 -0.84 -13.38
N ASP A 44 -14.13 -0.77 -14.61
CA ASP A 44 -12.88 -1.40 -15.02
C ASP A 44 -11.69 -0.76 -14.30
N TRP A 45 -11.67 0.57 -14.17
CA TRP A 45 -10.65 1.28 -13.42
C TRP A 45 -10.62 0.88 -11.94
N ILE A 46 -11.79 0.73 -11.31
CA ILE A 46 -11.86 0.24 -9.93
C ILE A 46 -11.28 -1.18 -9.84
N LYS A 47 -11.73 -2.09 -10.71
CA LYS A 47 -11.31 -3.50 -10.67
C LYS A 47 -9.81 -3.67 -10.89
N VAL A 48 -9.28 -3.10 -12.00
CA VAL A 48 -7.85 -3.25 -12.35
C VAL A 48 -6.95 -2.67 -11.25
N ASN A 49 -7.23 -1.43 -10.85
CA ASN A 49 -6.40 -0.79 -9.82
C ASN A 49 -6.60 -1.41 -8.43
N ALA A 50 -7.76 -1.99 -8.13
CA ALA A 50 -7.99 -2.74 -6.90
C ALA A 50 -7.07 -3.96 -6.80
N TYR A 51 -6.85 -4.71 -7.88
CA TYR A 51 -5.94 -5.87 -7.87
C TYR A 51 -4.49 -5.47 -7.63
N VAL A 52 -4.01 -4.38 -8.26
CA VAL A 52 -2.67 -3.85 -8.02
C VAL A 52 -2.54 -3.38 -6.56
N SER A 53 -3.54 -2.65 -6.06
CA SER A 53 -3.57 -2.18 -4.67
C SER A 53 -3.66 -3.32 -3.66
N PHE A 54 -4.38 -4.40 -4.00
CA PHE A 54 -4.44 -5.62 -3.18
C PHE A 54 -3.06 -6.25 -3.03
N PHE A 55 -2.32 -6.38 -4.12
CA PHE A 55 -0.96 -6.89 -4.10
C PHE A 55 -0.05 -6.03 -3.21
N LEU A 56 -0.11 -4.70 -3.36
CA LEU A 56 0.67 -3.76 -2.53
C LEU A 56 0.32 -3.88 -1.04
N CYS A 57 -0.97 -3.88 -0.70
CA CYS A 57 -1.41 -4.02 0.69
C CYS A 57 -1.00 -5.37 1.30
N SER A 58 -1.01 -6.44 0.49
CA SER A 58 -0.55 -7.76 0.91
C SER A 58 0.96 -7.77 1.19
N LEU A 59 1.75 -7.09 0.34
CA LEU A 59 3.19 -6.92 0.57
C LEU A 59 3.47 -6.14 1.86
N PHE A 60 2.76 -5.03 2.10
CA PHE A 60 2.90 -4.27 3.34
C PHE A 60 2.59 -5.13 4.56
N PHE A 61 1.50 -5.89 4.50
CA PHE A 61 1.09 -6.78 5.58
C PHE A 61 2.13 -7.86 5.88
N ILE A 62 2.61 -8.57 4.84
CA ILE A 62 3.60 -9.65 4.99
C ILE A 62 4.93 -9.11 5.51
N ASN A 63 5.43 -8.00 4.93
CA ASN A 63 6.71 -7.41 5.36
C ASN A 63 6.62 -6.89 6.80
N ALA A 64 5.51 -6.24 7.16
CA ALA A 64 5.30 -5.74 8.52
C ALA A 64 5.31 -6.88 9.54
N ILE A 65 4.59 -7.96 9.27
CA ILE A 65 4.60 -9.15 10.14
C ILE A 65 6.02 -9.72 10.24
N SER A 66 6.72 -9.90 9.12
CA SER A 66 8.07 -10.45 9.11
C SER A 66 9.03 -9.66 9.99
N ILE A 67 8.96 -8.32 9.94
CA ILE A 67 9.80 -7.45 10.78
C ILE A 67 9.39 -7.56 12.26
N LEU A 68 8.09 -7.57 12.57
CA LEU A 68 7.59 -7.56 13.94
C LEU A 68 7.86 -8.89 14.69
N ILE A 69 7.87 -10.02 13.98
CA ILE A 69 8.18 -11.34 14.57
C ILE A 69 9.68 -11.64 14.61
N SER A 70 10.51 -10.90 13.86
CA SER A 70 11.95 -11.08 13.89
C SER A 70 12.53 -10.63 15.24
N SER A 71 13.52 -11.38 15.75
CA SER A 71 14.21 -10.99 16.98
C SER A 71 15.03 -9.71 16.78
N ASP A 72 15.15 -8.91 17.85
CA ASP A 72 15.93 -7.66 17.82
C ASP A 72 17.39 -7.90 17.43
N VAL A 73 17.96 -9.03 17.86
CA VAL A 73 19.34 -9.42 17.54
C VAL A 73 19.54 -9.58 16.03
N VAL A 74 18.61 -10.24 15.35
CA VAL A 74 18.66 -10.42 13.88
C VAL A 74 18.50 -9.09 13.16
N LEU A 75 17.53 -8.26 13.59
CA LEU A 75 17.30 -6.95 13.00
C LEU A 75 18.48 -6.00 13.21
N LEU A 76 19.06 -5.97 14.41
CA LEU A 76 20.24 -5.15 14.71
C LEU A 76 21.42 -5.55 13.84
N LYS A 77 21.70 -6.85 13.70
CA LYS A 77 22.77 -7.33 12.82
C LYS A 77 22.60 -6.84 11.39
N PHE A 78 21.39 -6.95 10.85
CA PHE A 78 21.08 -6.46 9.50
C PHE A 78 21.24 -4.93 9.38
N ILE A 79 20.83 -4.18 10.41
CA ILE A 79 20.96 -2.71 10.46
C ILE A 79 22.43 -2.32 10.54
N ASP A 80 23.24 -3.00 11.35
CA ASP A 80 24.67 -2.73 11.48
C ASP A 80 25.39 -2.97 10.15
N GLU A 81 25.14 -4.10 9.48
CA GLU A 81 25.67 -4.39 8.15
C GLU A 81 25.26 -3.33 7.10
N PHE A 82 24.04 -2.81 7.19
CA PHE A 82 23.56 -1.72 6.33
C PHE A 82 24.30 -0.41 6.61
N LEU A 83 24.49 -0.06 7.90
CA LEU A 83 25.20 1.16 8.30
C LEU A 83 26.67 1.14 7.88
N GLU A 84 27.33 -0.01 7.98
CA GLU A 84 28.72 -0.18 7.53
C GLU A 84 28.88 0.11 6.02
N GLN A 85 27.85 -0.17 5.22
CA GLN A 85 27.84 0.13 3.78
C GLN A 85 27.54 1.61 3.46
N GLN A 86 27.18 2.42 4.48
CA GLN A 86 26.80 3.82 4.33
C GLN A 86 27.71 4.76 5.15
N PRO A 87 29.02 4.87 4.80
CA PRO A 87 30.00 5.63 5.61
C PRO A 87 29.72 7.14 5.70
N THR A 88 28.82 7.65 4.86
CA THR A 88 28.41 9.06 4.83
C THR A 88 27.23 9.37 5.77
N MET A 89 26.66 8.36 6.44
CA MET A 89 25.57 8.58 7.40
C MET A 89 26.06 9.35 8.63
N PRO A 90 25.26 10.31 9.14
CA PRO A 90 25.55 11.02 10.38
C PRO A 90 25.71 10.03 11.55
N LYS A 91 26.73 10.27 12.41
CA LYS A 91 27.03 9.41 13.56
C LYS A 91 25.95 9.39 14.64
N GLU A 92 25.05 10.37 14.61
CA GLU A 92 23.88 10.46 15.48
C GLU A 92 22.83 9.39 15.18
N ILE A 93 22.88 8.80 13.99
CA ILE A 93 21.97 7.72 13.57
C ILE A 93 22.51 6.40 14.08
N THR A 94 21.98 5.96 15.21
CA THR A 94 22.37 4.70 15.86
C THR A 94 21.49 3.54 15.39
N SER A 95 22.03 2.30 15.47
CA SER A 95 21.28 1.09 15.15
C SER A 95 20.01 0.95 15.99
N ALA A 96 20.05 1.36 17.26
CA ALA A 96 18.88 1.36 18.13
C ALA A 96 17.78 2.34 17.66
N LEU A 97 18.16 3.52 17.16
CA LEU A 97 17.21 4.48 16.58
C LEU A 97 16.55 3.90 15.34
N ILE A 98 17.34 3.32 14.43
CA ILE A 98 16.81 2.70 13.20
C ILE A 98 15.90 1.53 13.55
N LEU A 99 16.24 0.69 14.51
CA LEU A 99 15.41 -0.42 14.97
C LEU A 99 14.06 0.08 15.48
N SER A 100 14.05 1.13 16.29
CA SER A 100 12.83 1.73 16.81
C SER A 100 11.94 2.30 15.70
N LEU A 101 12.53 3.02 14.74
CA LEU A 101 11.83 3.54 13.57
C LEU A 101 11.29 2.40 12.70
N LEU A 102 12.09 1.37 12.44
CA LEU A 102 11.69 0.21 11.63
C LEU A 102 10.48 -0.49 12.23
N LYS A 103 10.47 -0.72 13.54
CA LYS A 103 9.32 -1.30 14.24
C LYS A 103 8.10 -0.40 14.22
N GLY A 104 8.27 0.91 14.47
CA GLY A 104 7.18 1.88 14.41
C GLY A 104 6.54 1.94 13.03
N VAL A 105 7.36 2.01 11.97
CA VAL A 105 6.87 1.98 10.58
C VAL A 105 6.18 0.65 10.27
N SER A 106 6.70 -0.48 10.78
CA SER A 106 6.08 -1.80 10.55
C SER A 106 4.70 -1.91 11.19
N VAL A 107 4.50 -1.37 12.40
CA VAL A 107 3.17 -1.30 13.02
C VAL A 107 2.20 -0.47 12.16
N PHE A 108 2.66 0.67 11.66
CA PHE A 108 1.86 1.52 10.77
C PHE A 108 1.52 0.81 9.46
N LEU A 109 2.49 0.12 8.83
CA LEU A 109 2.28 -0.64 7.59
C LEU A 109 1.36 -1.83 7.80
N LEU A 110 1.44 -2.51 8.95
CA LEU A 110 0.53 -3.60 9.32
C LEU A 110 -0.91 -3.09 9.36
N PHE A 111 -1.15 -1.99 10.06
CA PHE A 111 -2.47 -1.39 10.17
C PHE A 111 -3.00 -0.94 8.79
N THR A 112 -2.16 -0.24 8.02
CA THR A 112 -2.49 0.23 6.67
C THR A 112 -2.80 -0.94 5.72
N GLY A 113 -2.02 -2.02 5.81
CA GLY A 113 -2.24 -3.25 5.02
C GLY A 113 -3.59 -3.87 5.32
N ILE A 114 -3.94 -4.04 6.60
CA ILE A 114 -5.23 -4.62 7.03
C ILE A 114 -6.39 -3.75 6.54
N VAL A 115 -6.36 -2.44 6.81
CA VAL A 115 -7.41 -1.51 6.40
C VAL A 115 -7.55 -1.49 4.88
N GLY A 116 -6.43 -1.47 4.15
CA GLY A 116 -6.41 -1.50 2.69
C GLY A 116 -7.06 -2.78 2.13
N LEU A 117 -6.73 -3.94 2.66
CA LEU A 117 -7.31 -5.22 2.23
C LEU A 117 -8.83 -5.28 2.49
N ILE A 118 -9.29 -4.83 3.65
CA ILE A 118 -10.72 -4.75 3.98
C ILE A 118 -11.43 -3.79 3.03
N HIS A 119 -10.85 -2.61 2.79
CA HIS A 119 -11.41 -1.60 1.90
C HIS A 119 -11.54 -2.13 0.46
N ILE A 120 -10.49 -2.79 -0.07
CA ILE A 120 -10.50 -3.36 -1.43
C ILE A 120 -11.58 -4.43 -1.55
N ARG A 121 -11.65 -5.35 -0.59
CA ARG A 121 -12.69 -6.39 -0.58
C ARG A 121 -14.09 -5.80 -0.56
N THR A 122 -14.31 -4.78 0.27
CA THR A 122 -15.60 -4.10 0.39
C THR A 122 -15.96 -3.37 -0.91
N SER A 123 -15.02 -2.63 -1.51
CA SER A 123 -15.22 -1.92 -2.77
C SER A 123 -15.56 -2.87 -3.92
N LEU A 124 -14.84 -3.99 -4.07
CA LEU A 124 -15.12 -4.99 -5.10
C LEU A 124 -16.48 -5.65 -4.91
N ARG A 125 -16.87 -5.90 -3.65
CA ARG A 125 -18.20 -6.42 -3.31
C ARG A 125 -19.29 -5.41 -3.70
N LEU A 126 -19.10 -4.12 -3.37
CA LEU A 126 -20.05 -3.06 -3.74
C LEU A 126 -20.18 -2.90 -5.26
N VAL A 127 -19.06 -2.92 -5.99
CA VAL A 127 -19.08 -2.88 -7.47
C VAL A 127 -19.90 -4.02 -8.06
N LYS A 128 -19.80 -5.22 -7.48
CA LYS A 128 -20.60 -6.38 -7.90
C LYS A 128 -22.09 -6.22 -7.53
N GLN A 129 -22.36 -5.76 -6.30
CA GLN A 129 -23.73 -5.61 -5.80
C GLN A 129 -24.52 -4.53 -6.55
N TYR A 130 -23.85 -3.45 -6.96
CA TYR A 130 -24.44 -2.32 -7.67
C TYR A 130 -24.05 -2.30 -9.16
N GLU A 131 -23.84 -3.48 -9.75
CA GLU A 131 -23.40 -3.62 -11.14
C GLU A 131 -24.38 -2.96 -12.13
N TYR A 132 -25.68 -2.93 -11.79
CA TYR A 132 -26.73 -2.29 -12.57
C TYR A 132 -26.59 -0.75 -12.70
N LEU A 133 -25.73 -0.11 -11.92
CA LEU A 133 -25.43 1.32 -12.03
C LEU A 133 -24.36 1.62 -13.09
N PHE A 134 -23.73 0.62 -13.68
CA PHE A 134 -22.73 0.80 -14.73
C PHE A 134 -23.33 0.56 -16.11
N GLU A 135 -23.33 1.61 -16.92
CA GLU A 135 -23.79 1.62 -18.31
C GLU A 135 -22.64 1.64 -19.31
#